data_b9c3ec60c8ca56a7f7671bd0b3c942b0
#
_entry.id   b9c3ec60c8ca56a7f7671bd0b3c942b0
#
_cell.length_a   1.000
_cell.length_b   1.000
_cell.length_c   1.000
_cell.angle_alpha   90.00
_cell.angle_beta   90.00
_cell.angle_gamma   90.00
#
_symmetry.space_group_name_H-M   'P 1'
#
loop_
_entity.id
_entity.type
_entity.pdbx_description
1 polymer ?
#
loop_
_entity_poly.entity_id
_entity_poly.type
_entity_poly.pdbx_seq_one_letter_code
_entity_poly.pdbx_strand_id
1 'polypeptide(L)'
;FYAAILCLLAFIVLINFNLFTILLALASMPLAFTYPLMKRYTYWPQLFLGVTFNYGLILAWTSISGSLNPVPIIFYIGAIFWTLGYDTIYGYQDIKDDEIIGLKSTSIKFKNNAKKFLSLCYFFLIIFFLIGGYYMNFDYIYFGILVIPFIHLFIFQINKFRINDPKICLKIFKSNNIFGLIVFINILIVKNL
;
A
#
# COMPACT_ATOMS: atom_id res chain seq x y z
N PHE A 1 0.04 -28.56 -1.56
CA PHE A 1 -1.34 -28.95 -1.26
C PHE A 1 -2.12 -27.78 -0.66
N TYR A 2 -1.66 -27.18 0.46
CA TYR A 2 -2.36 -26.04 1.12
C TYR A 2 -2.58 -24.83 0.19
N ALA A 3 -1.54 -24.38 -0.53
CA ALA A 3 -1.65 -23.28 -1.47
C ALA A 3 -2.66 -23.56 -2.59
N ALA A 4 -2.72 -24.80 -3.11
CA ALA A 4 -3.67 -25.17 -4.13
C ALA A 4 -5.13 -25.08 -3.64
N ILE A 5 -5.38 -25.49 -2.38
CA ILE A 5 -6.71 -25.35 -1.78
C ILE A 5 -7.09 -23.87 -1.66
N LEU A 6 -6.18 -23.02 -1.19
CA LEU A 6 -6.45 -21.58 -1.09
C LEU A 6 -6.73 -20.95 -2.45
N CYS A 7 -5.96 -21.32 -3.48
CA CYS A 7 -6.21 -20.85 -4.86
C CYS A 7 -7.57 -21.32 -5.38
N LEU A 8 -7.97 -22.58 -5.09
CA LEU A 8 -9.28 -23.09 -5.49
C LEU A 8 -10.42 -22.32 -4.80
N LEU A 9 -10.30 -22.09 -3.50
CA LEU A 9 -11.31 -21.30 -2.75
C LEU A 9 -11.39 -19.87 -3.29
N ALA A 10 -10.26 -19.23 -3.55
CA ALA A 10 -10.22 -17.90 -4.14
C ALA A 10 -10.86 -17.87 -5.53
N PHE A 11 -10.63 -18.91 -6.35
CA PHE A 11 -11.25 -19.03 -7.66
C PHE A 11 -12.76 -19.21 -7.59
N ILE A 12 -13.26 -20.04 -6.65
CA ILE A 12 -14.70 -20.19 -6.40
C ILE A 12 -15.35 -18.86 -6.02
N VAL A 13 -14.68 -18.06 -5.21
CA VAL A 13 -15.17 -16.70 -4.88
C VAL A 13 -15.14 -15.80 -6.12
N LEU A 14 -14.05 -15.84 -6.89
CA LEU A 14 -13.86 -15.00 -8.06
C LEU A 14 -14.94 -15.17 -9.13
N ILE A 15 -15.36 -16.40 -9.42
CA ILE A 15 -16.37 -16.68 -10.45
C ILE A 15 -17.77 -16.12 -10.13
N ASN A 16 -18.02 -15.68 -8.90
CA ASN A 16 -19.28 -15.03 -8.50
C ASN A 16 -19.31 -13.52 -8.79
N PHE A 17 -18.19 -12.94 -9.23
CA PHE A 17 -18.15 -11.52 -9.62
C PHE A 17 -18.55 -11.32 -11.08
N ASN A 18 -18.75 -10.05 -11.48
CA ASN A 18 -18.98 -9.70 -12.87
C ASN A 18 -17.74 -9.99 -13.73
N LEU A 19 -17.95 -10.22 -15.04
CA LEU A 19 -16.91 -10.61 -15.99
C LEU A 19 -15.73 -9.61 -16.02
N PHE A 20 -16.01 -8.30 -15.91
CA PHE A 20 -14.97 -7.28 -15.93
C PHE A 20 -14.01 -7.44 -14.73
N THR A 21 -14.54 -7.66 -13.53
CA THR A 21 -13.73 -7.93 -12.32
C THR A 21 -12.94 -9.24 -12.44
N ILE A 22 -13.53 -10.28 -13.00
CA ILE A 22 -12.84 -11.56 -13.25
C ILE A 22 -11.62 -11.34 -14.16
N LEU A 23 -11.80 -10.62 -15.27
CA LEU A 23 -10.70 -10.32 -16.21
C LEU A 23 -9.60 -9.50 -15.55
N LEU A 24 -9.95 -8.48 -14.75
CA LEU A 24 -8.98 -7.68 -13.99
C LEU A 24 -8.23 -8.52 -12.95
N ALA A 25 -8.92 -9.42 -12.25
CA ALA A 25 -8.28 -10.31 -11.28
C ALA A 25 -7.29 -11.27 -11.95
N LEU A 26 -7.64 -11.84 -13.09
CA LEU A 26 -6.73 -12.66 -13.88
C LEU A 26 -5.52 -11.85 -14.37
N ALA A 27 -5.75 -10.60 -14.81
CA ALA A 27 -4.67 -9.70 -15.24
C ALA A 27 -3.70 -9.30 -14.09
N SER A 28 -4.12 -9.42 -12.82
CA SER A 28 -3.24 -9.17 -11.67
C SER A 28 -2.30 -10.33 -11.35
N MET A 29 -2.57 -11.54 -11.82
CA MET A 29 -1.76 -12.73 -11.50
C MET A 29 -0.28 -12.62 -11.95
N PRO A 30 0.05 -12.13 -13.15
CA PRO A 30 1.44 -11.90 -13.54
C PRO A 30 2.18 -10.97 -12.57
N LEU A 31 1.51 -9.93 -12.03
CA LEU A 31 2.11 -9.04 -11.04
C LEU A 31 2.42 -9.79 -9.74
N ALA A 32 1.50 -10.64 -9.27
CA ALA A 32 1.69 -11.43 -8.06
C ALA A 32 2.84 -12.45 -8.18
N PHE A 33 3.03 -13.05 -9.36
CA PHE A 33 4.13 -13.99 -9.59
C PHE A 33 5.48 -13.31 -9.82
N THR A 34 5.49 -12.11 -10.38
CA THR A 34 6.74 -11.43 -10.75
C THR A 34 7.31 -10.55 -9.64
N TYR A 35 6.47 -9.94 -8.77
CA TYR A 35 6.96 -8.99 -7.76
C TYR A 35 8.05 -9.57 -6.83
N PRO A 36 8.02 -10.84 -6.36
CA PRO A 36 9.07 -11.36 -5.48
C PRO A 36 10.45 -11.42 -6.16
N LEU A 37 10.46 -11.57 -7.49
CA LEU A 37 11.68 -11.63 -8.28
C LEU A 37 12.33 -10.26 -8.45
N MET A 38 11.57 -9.18 -8.25
CA MET A 38 12.05 -7.81 -8.51
C MET A 38 13.24 -7.40 -7.66
N LYS A 39 13.44 -7.98 -6.47
CA LYS A 39 14.63 -7.75 -5.65
C LYS A 39 15.96 -8.12 -6.36
N ARG A 40 15.91 -8.98 -7.37
CA ARG A 40 17.10 -9.38 -8.16
C ARG A 40 17.40 -8.41 -9.29
N TYR A 41 16.38 -7.75 -9.83
CA TYR A 41 16.50 -6.96 -11.07
C TYR A 41 16.51 -5.46 -10.84
N THR A 42 15.72 -4.94 -9.88
CA THR A 42 15.52 -3.51 -9.70
C THR A 42 15.63 -3.06 -8.24
N TYR A 43 15.99 -1.79 -8.04
CA TYR A 43 15.93 -1.15 -6.72
C TYR A 43 14.52 -0.72 -6.29
N TRP A 44 13.47 -1.10 -7.03
CA TRP A 44 12.08 -0.71 -6.77
C TRP A 44 11.14 -1.88 -6.45
N PRO A 45 11.57 -2.98 -5.80
CA PRO A 45 10.67 -4.10 -5.49
C PRO A 45 9.50 -3.68 -4.62
N GLN A 46 9.68 -2.69 -3.73
CA GLN A 46 8.62 -2.13 -2.88
C GLN A 46 7.53 -1.41 -3.69
N LEU A 47 7.88 -0.80 -4.83
CA LEU A 47 6.90 -0.24 -5.75
C LEU A 47 6.07 -1.34 -6.42
N PHE A 48 6.73 -2.41 -6.88
CA PHE A 48 6.04 -3.57 -7.46
C PHE A 48 5.13 -4.25 -6.44
N LEU A 49 5.57 -4.35 -5.17
CA LEU A 49 4.71 -4.81 -4.08
C LEU A 49 3.50 -3.89 -3.93
N GLY A 50 3.71 -2.56 -3.92
CA GLY A 50 2.63 -1.59 -3.82
C GLY A 50 1.60 -1.73 -4.92
N VAL A 51 2.04 -1.87 -6.18
CA VAL A 51 1.17 -2.11 -7.33
C VAL A 51 0.39 -3.41 -7.17
N THR A 52 1.06 -4.50 -6.79
CA THR A 52 0.45 -5.83 -6.68
C THR A 52 -0.51 -5.92 -5.50
N PHE A 53 -0.07 -5.49 -4.32
CA PHE A 53 -0.80 -5.67 -3.06
C PHE A 53 -2.07 -4.82 -3.01
N ASN A 54 -2.00 -3.57 -3.47
CA ASN A 54 -3.16 -2.67 -3.44
C ASN A 54 -4.12 -2.88 -4.61
N TYR A 55 -3.83 -3.78 -5.55
CA TYR A 55 -4.70 -4.07 -6.69
C TYR A 55 -6.10 -4.53 -6.25
N GLY A 56 -6.21 -5.10 -5.06
CA GLY A 56 -7.48 -5.45 -4.43
C GLY A 56 -8.47 -4.29 -4.30
N LEU A 57 -7.99 -3.02 -4.21
CA LEU A 57 -8.85 -1.84 -4.21
C LEU A 57 -9.60 -1.69 -5.55
N ILE A 58 -8.90 -1.91 -6.66
CA ILE A 58 -9.50 -1.88 -8.01
C ILE A 58 -10.54 -3.01 -8.15
N LEU A 59 -10.19 -4.21 -7.69
CA LEU A 59 -11.12 -5.36 -7.74
C LEU A 59 -12.35 -5.14 -6.87
N ALA A 60 -12.18 -4.63 -5.65
CA ALA A 60 -13.30 -4.33 -4.76
C ALA A 60 -14.25 -3.29 -5.36
N TRP A 61 -13.71 -2.23 -5.98
CA TRP A 61 -14.52 -1.24 -6.66
C TRP A 61 -15.30 -1.84 -7.84
N THR A 62 -14.62 -2.52 -8.74
CA THR A 62 -15.24 -3.06 -9.95
C THR A 62 -16.20 -4.20 -9.67
N SER A 63 -16.04 -4.92 -8.56
CA SER A 63 -16.98 -5.99 -8.15
C SER A 63 -18.37 -5.46 -7.85
N ILE A 64 -18.49 -4.21 -7.40
CA ILE A 64 -19.75 -3.55 -7.07
C ILE A 64 -20.25 -2.71 -8.24
N SER A 65 -19.36 -1.91 -8.85
CA SER A 65 -19.74 -0.93 -9.89
C SER A 65 -19.82 -1.52 -11.30
N GLY A 66 -19.22 -2.69 -11.55
CA GLY A 66 -19.09 -3.28 -12.89
C GLY A 66 -18.21 -2.50 -13.86
N SER A 67 -17.63 -1.38 -13.43
CA SER A 67 -16.84 -0.48 -14.27
C SER A 67 -15.68 0.16 -13.49
N LEU A 68 -14.69 0.69 -14.21
CA LEU A 68 -13.58 1.40 -13.63
C LEU A 68 -13.69 2.89 -13.99
N ASN A 69 -13.70 3.75 -12.98
CA ASN A 69 -13.64 5.20 -13.12
C ASN A 69 -12.35 5.76 -12.49
N PRO A 70 -12.05 7.07 -12.59
CA PRO A 70 -10.83 7.66 -12.05
C PRO A 70 -10.68 7.55 -10.53
N VAL A 71 -11.77 7.51 -9.76
CA VAL A 71 -11.74 7.56 -8.30
C VAL A 71 -10.95 6.43 -7.66
N PRO A 72 -11.25 5.13 -7.93
CA PRO A 72 -10.47 4.03 -7.36
C PRO A 72 -9.01 4.06 -7.81
N ILE A 73 -8.70 4.60 -9.00
CA ILE A 73 -7.32 4.74 -9.47
C ILE A 73 -6.57 5.77 -8.60
N ILE A 74 -7.21 6.87 -8.24
CA ILE A 74 -6.63 7.90 -7.37
C ILE A 74 -6.28 7.31 -6.00
N PHE A 75 -7.23 6.62 -5.36
CA PHE A 75 -6.97 5.95 -4.08
C PHE A 75 -5.92 4.84 -4.19
N TYR A 76 -5.92 4.09 -5.29
CA TYR A 76 -4.94 3.04 -5.56
C TYR A 76 -3.52 3.61 -5.65
N ILE A 77 -3.32 4.72 -6.37
CA ILE A 77 -2.01 5.38 -6.43
C ILE A 77 -1.57 5.83 -5.03
N GLY A 78 -2.46 6.44 -4.25
CA GLY A 78 -2.18 6.80 -2.86
C GLY A 78 -1.76 5.59 -2.02
N ALA A 79 -2.46 4.46 -2.13
CA ALA A 79 -2.14 3.22 -1.43
C ALA A 79 -0.79 2.62 -1.87
N ILE A 80 -0.41 2.76 -3.16
CA ILE A 80 0.92 2.37 -3.64
C ILE A 80 2.00 3.19 -2.92
N PHE A 81 1.84 4.50 -2.79
CA PHE A 81 2.79 5.34 -2.06
C PHE A 81 2.85 4.99 -0.56
N TRP A 82 1.73 4.61 0.05
CA TRP A 82 1.72 4.10 1.42
C TRP A 82 2.56 2.83 1.54
N THR A 83 2.31 1.84 0.69
CA THR A 83 3.05 0.57 0.68
C THR A 83 4.53 0.81 0.43
N LEU A 84 4.87 1.65 -0.54
CA LEU A 84 6.24 2.03 -0.86
C LEU A 84 6.96 2.61 0.36
N GLY A 85 6.29 3.46 1.14
CA GLY A 85 6.84 4.05 2.36
C GLY A 85 7.06 3.02 3.45
N TYR A 86 6.00 2.31 3.89
CA TYR A 86 6.12 1.40 5.03
C TYR A 86 6.97 0.16 4.74
N ASP A 87 6.95 -0.35 3.50
CA ASP A 87 7.75 -1.52 3.16
C ASP A 87 9.23 -1.15 2.96
N THR A 88 9.52 0.09 2.58
CA THR A 88 10.91 0.61 2.65
C THR A 88 11.40 0.64 4.10
N ILE A 89 10.56 1.03 5.07
CA ILE A 89 10.93 0.97 6.50
C ILE A 89 11.16 -0.48 6.93
N TYR A 90 10.31 -1.40 6.49
CA TYR A 90 10.48 -2.82 6.76
C TYR A 90 11.82 -3.35 6.23
N GLY A 91 12.20 -2.99 5.02
CA GLY A 91 13.45 -3.43 4.41
C GLY A 91 14.74 -2.96 5.10
N TYR A 92 14.65 -1.99 6.03
CA TYR A 92 15.81 -1.63 6.86
C TYR A 92 16.12 -2.64 7.95
N GLN A 93 15.24 -3.59 8.23
CA GLN A 93 15.52 -4.68 9.17
C GLN A 93 16.62 -5.60 8.64
N ASP A 94 16.58 -5.91 7.35
CA ASP A 94 17.44 -6.91 6.71
C ASP A 94 18.46 -6.27 5.74
N ILE A 95 18.63 -4.94 5.80
CA ILE A 95 19.43 -4.19 4.82
C ILE A 95 20.87 -4.69 4.70
N LYS A 96 21.48 -5.12 5.82
CA LYS A 96 22.84 -5.62 5.82
C LYS A 96 22.95 -6.96 5.11
N ASP A 97 22.00 -7.85 5.35
CA ASP A 97 21.96 -9.17 4.72
C ASP A 97 21.61 -9.06 3.23
N ASP A 98 20.66 -8.19 2.89
CA ASP A 98 20.31 -7.88 1.49
C ASP A 98 21.52 -7.31 0.71
N GLU A 99 22.33 -6.42 1.32
CA GLU A 99 23.55 -5.87 0.70
C GLU A 99 24.61 -6.95 0.48
N ILE A 100 24.83 -7.88 1.44
CA ILE A 100 25.81 -8.97 1.33
C ILE A 100 25.43 -9.94 0.21
N ILE A 101 24.14 -10.26 0.08
CA ILE A 101 23.63 -11.20 -0.92
C ILE A 101 23.51 -10.53 -2.31
N GLY A 102 23.65 -9.21 -2.38
CA GLY A 102 23.55 -8.44 -3.63
C GLY A 102 22.11 -8.20 -4.10
N LEU A 103 21.13 -8.25 -3.20
CA LEU A 103 19.74 -7.90 -3.49
C LEU A 103 19.58 -6.38 -3.62
N LYS A 104 18.52 -5.98 -4.30
CA LYS A 104 18.20 -4.58 -4.55
C LYS A 104 16.88 -4.20 -3.85
N SER A 105 16.86 -3.01 -3.23
CA SER A 105 15.66 -2.48 -2.57
C SER A 105 15.67 -0.96 -2.53
N THR A 106 14.51 -0.35 -2.29
CA THR A 106 14.41 1.09 -2.03
C THR A 106 15.14 1.47 -0.73
N SER A 107 15.18 0.57 0.25
CA SER A 107 15.93 0.76 1.50
C SER A 107 17.41 0.94 1.24
N ILE A 108 18.00 0.14 0.34
CA ILE A 108 19.40 0.27 -0.09
C ILE A 108 19.57 1.55 -0.92
N LYS A 109 18.70 1.79 -1.91
CA LYS A 109 18.79 2.93 -2.82
C LYS A 109 18.74 4.27 -2.09
N PHE A 110 17.88 4.40 -1.10
CA PHE A 110 17.65 5.65 -0.37
C PHE A 110 18.28 5.66 1.02
N LYS A 111 19.25 4.77 1.30
CA LYS A 111 19.93 4.67 2.60
C LYS A 111 20.40 6.03 3.15
N ASN A 112 20.98 6.88 2.30
CA ASN A 112 21.49 8.19 2.69
C ASN A 112 20.41 9.27 2.86
N ASN A 113 19.24 9.07 2.25
CA ASN A 113 18.14 10.05 2.20
C ASN A 113 16.80 9.44 2.64
N ALA A 114 16.85 8.43 3.51
CA ALA A 114 15.69 7.62 3.89
C ALA A 114 14.51 8.47 4.38
N LYS A 115 14.71 9.38 5.34
CA LYS A 115 13.63 10.22 5.85
C LYS A 115 12.99 11.11 4.79
N LYS A 116 13.80 11.67 3.87
CA LYS A 116 13.28 12.49 2.77
C LYS A 116 12.42 11.66 1.83
N PHE A 117 12.87 10.46 1.48
CA PHE A 117 12.13 9.55 0.62
C PHE A 117 10.80 9.12 1.25
N LEU A 118 10.83 8.72 2.53
CA LEU A 118 9.62 8.34 3.27
C LEU A 118 8.62 9.50 3.38
N SER A 119 9.12 10.70 3.68
CA SER A 119 8.28 11.91 3.73
C SER A 119 7.61 12.19 2.39
N LEU A 120 8.33 12.00 1.27
CA LEU A 120 7.78 12.17 -0.06
C LEU A 120 6.68 11.12 -0.36
N CYS A 121 6.91 9.87 0.00
CA CYS A 121 5.90 8.81 -0.15
C CYS A 121 4.62 9.15 0.63
N TYR A 122 4.75 9.54 1.89
CA TYR A 122 3.59 9.87 2.73
C TYR A 122 2.90 11.17 2.32
N PHE A 123 3.64 12.13 1.79
CA PHE A 123 3.08 13.34 1.20
C PHE A 123 2.18 13.01 0.01
N PHE A 124 2.65 12.20 -0.95
CA PHE A 124 1.83 11.78 -2.08
C PHE A 124 0.62 10.93 -1.65
N LEU A 125 0.79 10.02 -0.70
CA LEU A 125 -0.35 9.29 -0.14
C LEU A 125 -1.47 10.25 0.30
N ILE A 126 -1.14 11.26 1.12
CA ILE A 126 -2.14 12.20 1.64
C ILE A 126 -2.76 13.02 0.52
N ILE A 127 -1.97 13.52 -0.44
CA ILE A 127 -2.49 14.26 -1.60
C ILE A 127 -3.50 13.42 -2.38
N PHE A 128 -3.17 12.16 -2.70
CA PHE A 128 -4.08 11.30 -3.44
C PHE A 128 -5.36 10.98 -2.64
N PHE A 129 -5.26 10.85 -1.32
CA PHE A 129 -6.44 10.65 -0.48
C PHE A 129 -7.32 11.90 -0.39
N LEU A 130 -6.72 13.10 -0.33
CA LEU A 130 -7.47 14.37 -0.39
C LEU A 130 -8.18 14.51 -1.75
N ILE A 131 -7.47 14.28 -2.85
CA ILE A 131 -8.04 14.32 -4.20
C ILE A 131 -9.16 13.28 -4.35
N GLY A 132 -8.94 12.05 -3.89
CA GLY A 132 -9.95 10.98 -3.94
C GLY A 132 -11.21 11.34 -3.14
N GLY A 133 -11.06 11.87 -1.93
CA GLY A 133 -12.17 12.35 -1.12
C GLY A 133 -12.96 13.48 -1.78
N TYR A 134 -12.26 14.40 -2.44
CA TYR A 134 -12.90 15.48 -3.22
C TYR A 134 -13.74 14.93 -4.37
N TYR A 135 -13.20 14.00 -5.17
CA TYR A 135 -13.96 13.39 -6.27
C TYR A 135 -15.12 12.49 -5.81
N MET A 136 -15.05 11.95 -4.59
CA MET A 136 -16.14 11.21 -3.95
C MET A 136 -17.21 12.13 -3.35
N ASN A 137 -17.00 13.46 -3.37
CA ASN A 137 -17.85 14.45 -2.68
C ASN A 137 -18.01 14.13 -1.19
N PHE A 138 -16.93 13.66 -0.53
CA PHE A 138 -16.96 13.41 0.90
C PHE A 138 -17.08 14.72 1.68
N ASP A 139 -17.81 14.68 2.79
CA ASP A 139 -18.00 15.83 3.67
C ASP A 139 -16.70 16.26 4.37
N TYR A 140 -16.69 17.49 4.92
CA TYR A 140 -15.56 18.06 5.68
C TYR A 140 -15.07 17.18 6.81
N ILE A 141 -15.92 16.32 7.37
CA ILE A 141 -15.56 15.32 8.39
C ILE A 141 -14.49 14.36 7.89
N TYR A 142 -14.56 13.91 6.63
CA TYR A 142 -13.53 13.07 6.03
C TYR A 142 -12.14 13.73 6.10
N PHE A 143 -12.07 14.99 5.68
CA PHE A 143 -10.83 15.75 5.64
C PHE A 143 -10.29 16.03 7.05
N GLY A 144 -11.19 16.30 8.01
CA GLY A 144 -10.85 16.47 9.42
C GLY A 144 -10.23 15.22 10.04
N ILE A 145 -10.82 14.05 9.80
CA ILE A 145 -10.31 12.77 10.32
C ILE A 145 -8.99 12.39 9.66
N LEU A 146 -8.75 12.76 8.38
CA LEU A 146 -7.47 12.52 7.69
C LEU A 146 -6.26 13.16 8.38
N VAL A 147 -6.47 14.18 9.22
CA VAL A 147 -5.38 14.78 10.02
C VAL A 147 -4.75 13.75 10.97
N ILE A 148 -5.54 12.79 11.49
CA ILE A 148 -5.07 11.78 12.44
C ILE A 148 -4.01 10.86 11.78
N PRO A 149 -4.29 10.18 10.63
CA PRO A 149 -3.27 9.40 9.94
C PRO A 149 -2.08 10.24 9.47
N PHE A 150 -2.27 11.52 9.11
CA PHE A 150 -1.16 12.43 8.81
C PHE A 150 -0.22 12.60 10.02
N ILE A 151 -0.77 12.88 11.20
CA ILE A 151 0.00 12.97 12.45
C ILE A 151 0.73 11.65 12.72
N HIS A 152 0.06 10.52 12.55
CA HIS A 152 0.66 9.20 12.74
C HIS A 152 1.87 8.97 11.81
N LEU A 153 1.76 9.31 10.52
CA LEU A 153 2.84 9.10 9.57
C LEU A 153 4.03 10.03 9.81
N PHE A 154 3.79 11.33 9.94
CA PHE A 154 4.86 12.32 10.01
C PHE A 154 5.43 12.47 11.42
N ILE A 155 4.60 12.54 12.46
CA ILE A 155 5.07 12.78 13.82
C ILE A 155 5.51 11.47 14.48
N PHE A 156 4.78 10.37 14.29
CA PHE A 156 5.16 9.11 14.91
C PHE A 156 6.16 8.32 14.06
N GLN A 157 5.84 8.01 12.79
CA GLN A 157 6.69 7.12 12.00
C GLN A 157 8.00 7.79 11.61
N ILE A 158 7.97 8.95 10.92
CA ILE A 158 9.18 9.59 10.39
C ILE A 158 10.09 10.08 11.51
N ASN A 159 9.56 10.69 12.58
CA ASN A 159 10.39 11.18 13.69
C ASN A 159 11.06 10.04 14.46
N LYS A 160 10.34 8.93 14.69
CA LYS A 160 10.89 7.79 15.41
C LYS A 160 11.76 6.88 14.54
N PHE A 161 11.66 7.00 13.22
CA PHE A 161 12.42 6.16 12.30
C PHE A 161 13.94 6.37 12.48
N ARG A 162 14.63 5.23 12.67
CA ARG A 162 16.09 5.14 12.78
C ARG A 162 16.58 3.99 11.94
N ILE A 163 17.37 4.30 10.91
CA ILE A 163 17.88 3.35 9.93
C ILE A 163 18.71 2.19 10.56
N ASN A 164 19.38 2.46 11.68
CA ASN A 164 20.28 1.50 12.34
C ASN A 164 19.59 0.72 13.47
N ASP A 165 18.26 0.84 13.62
CA ASP A 165 17.51 0.14 14.66
C ASP A 165 16.41 -0.73 14.05
N PRO A 166 16.71 -2.02 13.77
CA PRO A 166 15.72 -2.94 13.20
C PRO A 166 14.46 -3.11 14.04
N LYS A 167 14.56 -3.03 15.39
CA LYS A 167 13.42 -3.16 16.29
C LYS A 167 12.47 -1.98 16.16
N ILE A 168 13.00 -0.77 16.03
CA ILE A 168 12.19 0.43 15.79
C ILE A 168 11.55 0.35 14.41
N CYS A 169 12.28 -0.07 13.37
CA CYS A 169 11.73 -0.26 12.02
C CYS A 169 10.55 -1.25 12.04
N LEU A 170 10.69 -2.39 12.72
CA LEU A 170 9.59 -3.35 12.88
C LEU A 170 8.38 -2.77 13.63
N LYS A 171 8.64 -2.00 14.69
CA LYS A 171 7.56 -1.35 15.46
C LYS A 171 6.78 -0.34 14.61
N ILE A 172 7.49 0.46 13.82
CA ILE A 172 6.88 1.42 12.89
C ILE A 172 6.11 0.67 11.81
N PHE A 173 6.68 -0.36 11.20
CA PHE A 173 6.00 -1.20 10.21
C PHE A 173 4.67 -1.74 10.75
N LYS A 174 4.68 -2.35 11.94
CA LYS A 174 3.47 -2.89 12.59
C LYS A 174 2.44 -1.81 12.92
N SER A 175 2.85 -0.55 13.13
CA SER A 175 1.91 0.54 13.41
C SER A 175 1.03 0.92 12.21
N ASN A 176 1.35 0.45 11.00
CA ASN A 176 0.50 0.65 9.83
C ASN A 176 -0.85 -0.06 9.92
N ASN A 177 -1.00 -1.07 10.80
CA ASN A 177 -2.31 -1.64 11.12
C ASN A 177 -3.24 -0.57 11.73
N ILE A 178 -2.71 0.30 12.59
CA ILE A 178 -3.46 1.42 13.18
C ILE A 178 -3.81 2.45 12.11
N PHE A 179 -2.86 2.79 11.23
CA PHE A 179 -3.13 3.67 10.09
C PHE A 179 -4.27 3.14 9.22
N GLY A 180 -4.21 1.87 8.80
CA GLY A 180 -5.26 1.23 8.00
C GLY A 180 -6.61 1.23 8.70
N LEU A 181 -6.64 0.97 10.02
CA LEU A 181 -7.87 1.02 10.82
C LEU A 181 -8.47 2.43 10.86
N ILE A 182 -7.65 3.47 11.06
CA ILE A 182 -8.13 4.87 11.09
C ILE A 182 -8.73 5.26 9.74
N VAL A 183 -8.06 4.92 8.63
CA VAL A 183 -8.57 5.18 7.27
C VAL A 183 -9.88 4.44 7.03
N PHE A 184 -9.97 3.19 7.43
CA PHE A 184 -11.19 2.39 7.31
C PHE A 184 -12.36 3.01 8.10
N ILE A 185 -12.13 3.37 9.37
CA ILE A 185 -13.14 4.04 10.21
C ILE A 185 -13.57 5.38 9.61
N ASN A 186 -12.62 6.17 9.05
CA ASN A 186 -12.92 7.43 8.39
C ASN A 186 -13.94 7.23 7.24
N ILE A 187 -13.67 6.25 6.37
CA ILE A 187 -14.56 5.95 5.25
C ILE A 187 -15.94 5.46 5.73
N LEU A 188 -15.99 4.64 6.80
CA LEU A 188 -17.25 4.17 7.38
C LEU A 188 -18.09 5.31 7.95
N ILE A 189 -17.47 6.25 8.66
CA ILE A 189 -18.18 7.41 9.23
C ILE A 189 -18.81 8.23 8.12
N VAL A 190 -18.03 8.58 7.09
CA VAL A 190 -18.49 9.45 6.00
C VAL A 190 -19.58 8.80 5.13
N LYS A 191 -19.56 7.46 5.01
CA LYS A 191 -20.59 6.74 4.25
C LYS A 191 -21.95 6.70 4.98
N ASN A 192 -21.97 6.83 6.31
CA ASN A 192 -23.17 6.74 7.13
C ASN A 192 -23.74 8.12 7.52
N LEU A 193 -23.10 9.20 7.10
CA LEU A 193 -23.59 10.58 7.21
C LEU A 193 -24.23 11.03 5.91
#